data_ac455bad7de9180af81cc737eb864c3a
#
_entry.id   ac455bad7de9180af81cc737eb864c3a
#
_cell.length_a   1.000
_cell.length_b   1.000
_cell.length_c   1.000
_cell.angle_alpha   90.00
_cell.angle_beta   90.00
_cell.angle_gamma   90.00
#
_symmetry.space_group_name_H-M   'P 1'
#
loop_
_entity.id
_entity.type
_entity.pdbx_description
1 polymer ?
#
loop_
_entity_poly.entity_id
_entity_poly.type
_entity_poly.pdbx_seq_one_letter_code
_entity_poly.pdbx_strand_id
1 'polypeptide(L)'
;MQTSSRVTMQQSSELPTIQELQSQLATERAERERLQSELELRNCALDTASTHFMLVDVSQPPWRIVYVNRSICERHGYTVAELLGQSPTLLVCEDKSTAALERVGEAVQRGTDVSVEMEARRKDNTTFSVGMSMTPIRSVPHGVSHYVCVGADITARLAQERAQRQLQEQLLSEMQERERMAIELRLAQKLESVGRLAAGIAHEINTPIQYVGDSVLFLQSAEADLTKLRTEYRRAVERLVKHEPAQDILPALETLETSLDLQFLSQEIPKAFVRTLDGVERVAAIVRAMKEFAHPDSAQQDYADLNRALATTQTVARAEYKYHAEIETRFGDLPLVNCNVGELNQVFLNLIVNAAHALAESGKDSSTGRITIVTAAAGDQVTISITDNGCGIPQENLDKVFDPFFTTKPVGRGTGQGLAIARSIVAEKHGGRIEVHSVVGTGTTFTLHLPVGGHSASGAQ
;
A
#
# COMPACT_ATOMS: atom_id res chain seq x y z
N MET A 1 29.06 99.72 57.98
CA MET A 1 28.33 100.17 56.84
C MET A 1 27.44 98.98 56.40
N GLN A 2 26.20 99.06 56.73
CA GLN A 2 25.00 99.20 55.87
C GLN A 2 24.92 98.13 54.84
N THR A 3 23.84 97.33 54.62
CA THR A 3 22.38 97.53 54.77
C THR A 3 21.71 96.19 54.66
N SER A 4 20.88 95.81 55.52
CA SER A 4 19.44 95.68 55.48
C SER A 4 18.82 95.29 54.17
N SER A 5 18.21 94.08 54.10
CA SER A 5 17.02 93.88 53.27
C SER A 5 16.17 92.70 53.87
N ARG A 6 15.03 93.04 54.34
CA ARG A 6 13.87 92.21 54.70
C ARG A 6 13.37 91.40 53.57
N VAL A 7 13.17 90.15 53.73
CA VAL A 7 12.24 89.36 52.87
C VAL A 7 11.06 88.93 53.79
N THR A 8 9.98 89.57 53.53
CA THR A 8 8.65 89.38 54.10
C THR A 8 8.08 88.10 53.47
N MET A 9 7.93 87.01 54.18
CA MET A 9 7.03 85.94 53.86
C MET A 9 5.65 86.19 54.45
N GLN A 10 4.73 86.63 53.60
CA GLN A 10 3.30 86.48 53.83
C GLN A 10 2.76 85.45 52.82
N GLN A 11 2.62 84.15 53.20
CA GLN A 11 1.63 83.31 52.61
C GLN A 11 0.41 83.31 53.53
N SER A 12 -0.51 84.15 53.24
CA SER A 12 -1.86 84.03 53.74
C SER A 12 -2.52 82.85 53.13
N SER A 13 -2.65 81.77 53.91
CA SER A 13 -3.57 80.69 53.52
C SER A 13 -5.00 81.21 53.71
N GLU A 14 -5.54 81.73 52.62
CA GLU A 14 -6.99 81.98 52.57
C GLU A 14 -7.70 80.60 52.65
N LEU A 15 -8.53 80.42 53.66
CA LEU A 15 -9.41 79.29 53.80
C LEU A 15 -10.36 79.27 52.63
N PRO A 16 -10.52 78.15 51.92
CA PRO A 16 -11.37 78.06 50.77
C PRO A 16 -12.81 78.46 51.12
N THR A 17 -13.40 79.23 50.29
CA THR A 17 -14.80 79.67 50.44
C THR A 17 -15.73 78.50 50.45
N ILE A 18 -16.89 78.60 51.18
CA ILE A 18 -17.91 77.53 51.22
C ILE A 18 -18.31 77.10 49.80
N GLN A 19 -18.30 77.97 48.81
CA GLN A 19 -18.62 77.70 47.43
C GLN A 19 -17.54 76.88 46.70
N GLU A 20 -16.25 77.12 46.95
CA GLU A 20 -15.13 76.34 46.46
C GLU A 20 -15.11 74.91 47.02
N LEU A 21 -15.37 74.75 48.33
CA LEU A 21 -15.50 73.47 48.97
C LEU A 21 -16.69 72.65 48.41
N GLN A 22 -17.82 73.35 48.20
CA GLN A 22 -18.99 72.67 47.55
C GLN A 22 -18.71 72.22 46.11
N SER A 23 -17.98 73.03 45.33
CA SER A 23 -17.55 72.67 43.97
C SER A 23 -16.56 71.49 43.97
N GLN A 24 -15.57 71.51 44.86
CA GLN A 24 -14.63 70.39 45.03
C GLN A 24 -15.35 69.12 45.42
N LEU A 25 -16.28 69.17 46.39
CA LEU A 25 -17.08 68.03 46.82
C LEU A 25 -17.98 67.46 45.69
N ALA A 26 -18.55 68.33 44.88
CA ALA A 26 -19.35 67.91 43.71
C ALA A 26 -18.50 67.25 42.66
N THR A 27 -17.26 67.74 42.39
CA THR A 27 -16.30 67.12 41.47
C THR A 27 -15.83 65.75 41.95
N GLU A 28 -15.45 65.64 43.24
CA GLU A 28 -15.06 64.38 43.85
C GLU A 28 -16.20 63.32 43.82
N ARG A 29 -17.43 63.78 44.05
CA ARG A 29 -18.61 62.89 43.97
C ARG A 29 -18.82 62.38 42.53
N ALA A 30 -18.77 63.28 41.53
CA ALA A 30 -18.90 62.88 40.13
C ALA A 30 -17.80 61.95 39.69
N GLU A 31 -16.55 62.17 40.11
CA GLU A 31 -15.43 61.29 39.81
C GLU A 31 -15.58 59.92 40.47
N ARG A 32 -16.02 59.91 41.72
CA ARG A 32 -16.30 58.64 42.43
C ARG A 32 -17.44 57.85 41.79
N GLU A 33 -18.54 58.50 41.37
CA GLU A 33 -19.64 57.83 40.63
C GLU A 33 -19.17 57.29 39.29
N ARG A 34 -18.33 58.08 38.54
CA ARG A 34 -17.74 57.61 37.30
C ARG A 34 -16.84 56.37 37.49
N LEU A 35 -15.95 56.41 38.46
CA LEU A 35 -15.06 55.27 38.77
C LEU A 35 -15.85 54.04 39.23
N GLN A 36 -16.92 54.25 39.99
CA GLN A 36 -17.80 53.18 40.45
C GLN A 36 -18.54 52.54 39.28
N SER A 37 -19.10 53.34 38.34
CA SER A 37 -19.75 52.85 37.15
C SER A 37 -18.77 52.10 36.23
N GLU A 38 -17.53 52.58 36.09
CA GLU A 38 -16.48 51.89 35.32
C GLU A 38 -16.10 50.55 35.95
N LEU A 39 -16.00 50.49 37.27
CA LEU A 39 -15.73 49.24 38.00
C LEU A 39 -16.86 48.24 37.85
N GLU A 40 -18.11 48.71 37.95
CA GLU A 40 -19.30 47.88 37.76
C GLU A 40 -19.35 47.29 36.31
N LEU A 41 -19.04 48.10 35.30
CA LEU A 41 -18.96 47.66 33.90
C LEU A 41 -17.90 46.59 33.71
N ARG A 42 -16.71 46.78 34.29
CA ARG A 42 -15.61 45.81 34.22
C ARG A 42 -15.98 44.49 34.90
N ASN A 43 -16.59 44.54 36.06
CA ASN A 43 -17.05 43.35 36.77
C ASN A 43 -18.14 42.63 35.98
N CYS A 44 -19.11 43.35 35.42
CA CYS A 44 -20.16 42.78 34.57
C CYS A 44 -19.58 42.08 33.34
N ALA A 45 -18.56 42.67 32.70
CA ALA A 45 -17.88 42.06 31.55
C ALA A 45 -17.16 40.73 31.92
N LEU A 46 -16.54 40.65 33.06
CA LEU A 46 -15.91 39.42 33.56
C LEU A 46 -16.96 38.35 33.93
N ASP A 47 -18.08 38.78 34.53
CA ASP A 47 -19.16 37.87 34.92
C ASP A 47 -19.97 37.31 33.76
N THR A 48 -20.06 38.05 32.64
CA THR A 48 -20.74 37.58 31.43
C THR A 48 -19.85 36.66 30.57
N ALA A 49 -18.54 36.59 30.80
CA ALA A 49 -17.63 35.73 30.10
C ALA A 49 -17.94 34.25 30.37
N SER A 50 -18.02 33.45 29.35
CA SER A 50 -18.22 31.97 29.40
C SER A 50 -16.97 31.22 29.87
N THR A 51 -15.81 31.89 29.87
CA THR A 51 -14.54 31.34 30.34
C THR A 51 -14.45 31.46 31.87
N HIS A 52 -13.82 30.51 32.53
CA HIS A 52 -13.51 30.56 33.94
C HIS A 52 -12.50 31.66 34.21
N PHE A 53 -12.79 32.57 35.08
CA PHE A 53 -11.88 33.64 35.47
C PHE A 53 -11.75 33.68 36.99
N MET A 54 -10.53 33.54 37.50
CA MET A 54 -10.22 33.50 38.92
C MET A 54 -8.95 34.33 39.18
N LEU A 55 -8.94 35.08 40.26
CA LEU A 55 -7.76 35.76 40.77
C LEU A 55 -7.34 35.09 42.08
N VAL A 56 -6.07 34.71 42.19
CA VAL A 56 -5.48 34.03 43.32
C VAL A 56 -4.38 34.89 43.92
N ASP A 57 -4.47 35.18 45.23
CA ASP A 57 -3.39 35.78 46.01
C ASP A 57 -2.36 34.69 46.34
N VAL A 58 -1.12 34.93 45.88
CA VAL A 58 0.03 34.03 46.08
C VAL A 58 1.14 34.66 46.92
N SER A 59 0.87 35.84 47.54
CA SER A 59 1.84 36.59 48.34
C SER A 59 2.33 35.81 49.56
N GLN A 60 1.46 34.97 50.14
CA GLN A 60 1.76 34.08 51.27
C GLN A 60 1.00 32.75 51.15
N PRO A 61 1.63 31.61 51.42
CA PRO A 61 0.93 30.35 51.52
C PRO A 61 0.09 30.27 52.82
N PRO A 62 -1.08 29.60 52.82
CA PRO A 62 -1.72 28.96 51.66
C PRO A 62 -2.35 30.00 50.73
N TRP A 63 -2.20 29.75 49.38
CA TRP A 63 -2.79 30.63 48.36
C TRP A 63 -4.29 30.74 48.52
N ARG A 64 -4.85 31.92 48.21
CA ARG A 64 -6.28 32.18 48.44
C ARG A 64 -6.95 32.78 47.22
N ILE A 65 -8.16 32.33 46.97
CA ILE A 65 -9.03 32.88 45.91
C ILE A 65 -9.53 34.26 46.39
N VAL A 66 -9.25 35.31 45.63
CA VAL A 66 -9.68 36.68 45.93
C VAL A 66 -10.79 37.18 44.99
N TYR A 67 -10.94 36.55 43.85
CA TYR A 67 -12.05 36.83 42.93
C TYR A 67 -12.37 35.57 42.09
N VAL A 68 -13.64 35.37 41.80
CA VAL A 68 -14.15 34.39 40.84
C VAL A 68 -15.32 34.98 40.07
N ASN A 69 -15.40 34.69 38.77
CA ASN A 69 -16.55 35.09 37.99
C ASN A 69 -17.70 34.07 38.08
N ARG A 70 -18.85 34.44 37.56
CA ARG A 70 -20.06 33.63 37.56
C ARG A 70 -19.86 32.25 36.89
N SER A 71 -19.07 32.19 35.81
CA SER A 71 -18.80 30.95 35.08
C SER A 71 -18.15 29.87 35.96
N ILE A 72 -17.20 30.22 36.86
CA ILE A 72 -16.63 29.29 37.83
C ILE A 72 -17.69 28.76 38.77
N CYS A 73 -18.52 29.67 39.34
CA CYS A 73 -19.53 29.29 40.28
C CYS A 73 -20.56 28.32 39.70
N GLU A 74 -21.07 28.61 38.50
CA GLU A 74 -22.05 27.78 37.82
C GLU A 74 -21.45 26.40 37.44
N ARG A 75 -20.22 26.37 36.98
CA ARG A 75 -19.59 25.12 36.51
C ARG A 75 -19.14 24.22 37.65
N HIS A 76 -18.66 24.80 38.77
CA HIS A 76 -18.22 24.02 39.91
C HIS A 76 -19.30 23.79 40.98
N GLY A 77 -20.43 24.52 40.91
CA GLY A 77 -21.57 24.36 41.82
C GLY A 77 -21.37 25.03 43.19
N TYR A 78 -20.43 25.97 43.30
CA TYR A 78 -20.19 26.77 44.51
C TYR A 78 -20.73 28.19 44.37
N THR A 79 -21.07 28.83 45.46
CA THR A 79 -21.32 30.28 45.50
C THR A 79 -20.03 31.07 45.61
N VAL A 80 -20.03 32.34 45.23
CA VAL A 80 -18.88 33.25 45.40
C VAL A 80 -18.41 33.28 46.85
N ALA A 81 -19.35 33.38 47.81
CA ALA A 81 -19.05 33.44 49.24
C ALA A 81 -18.34 32.16 49.75
N GLU A 82 -18.65 30.99 49.15
CA GLU A 82 -18.01 29.73 49.53
C GLU A 82 -16.58 29.59 48.98
N LEU A 83 -16.26 30.29 47.90
CA LEU A 83 -14.94 30.21 47.22
C LEU A 83 -13.97 31.27 47.69
N LEU A 84 -14.44 32.48 48.03
CA LEU A 84 -13.56 33.55 48.45
C LEU A 84 -12.80 33.17 49.74
N GLY A 85 -11.50 33.40 49.73
CA GLY A 85 -10.59 33.08 50.84
C GLY A 85 -10.21 31.61 50.98
N GLN A 86 -10.80 30.72 50.15
CA GLN A 86 -10.44 29.29 50.12
C GLN A 86 -9.20 29.04 49.23
N SER A 87 -8.59 27.86 49.41
CA SER A 87 -7.51 27.41 48.52
C SER A 87 -8.05 27.04 47.15
N PRO A 88 -7.39 27.46 46.04
CA PRO A 88 -7.79 27.04 44.68
C PRO A 88 -7.74 25.52 44.46
N THR A 89 -7.01 24.76 45.29
CA THR A 89 -6.98 23.28 45.21
C THR A 89 -8.34 22.65 45.51
N LEU A 90 -9.26 23.38 46.18
CA LEU A 90 -10.64 22.93 46.40
C LEU A 90 -11.35 22.57 45.10
N LEU A 91 -11.01 23.26 44.02
CA LEU A 91 -11.61 23.11 42.68
C LEU A 91 -10.92 22.06 41.80
N VAL A 92 -9.84 21.42 42.29
CA VAL A 92 -9.01 20.49 41.53
C VAL A 92 -9.11 19.08 42.10
N CYS A 93 -9.08 18.08 41.26
CA CYS A 93 -8.93 16.68 41.66
C CYS A 93 -7.42 16.35 41.74
N GLU A 94 -6.87 16.45 42.97
CA GLU A 94 -5.42 16.34 43.22
C GLU A 94 -4.84 15.03 42.73
N ASP A 95 -5.51 13.89 42.99
CA ASP A 95 -5.07 12.54 42.59
C ASP A 95 -4.88 12.38 41.06
N LYS A 96 -5.66 13.13 40.29
CA LYS A 96 -5.63 13.05 38.79
C LYS A 96 -4.83 14.18 38.15
N SER A 97 -4.38 15.16 38.95
CA SER A 97 -3.79 16.41 38.43
C SER A 97 -2.40 16.69 39.00
N THR A 98 -1.75 15.72 39.66
CA THR A 98 -0.47 15.89 40.38
C THR A 98 0.60 16.57 39.49
N ALA A 99 0.84 16.08 38.28
CA ALA A 99 1.84 16.66 37.39
C ALA A 99 1.49 18.10 36.92
N ALA A 100 0.19 18.42 36.80
CA ALA A 100 -0.26 19.77 36.48
C ALA A 100 -0.06 20.72 37.65
N LEU A 101 -0.36 20.26 38.87
CA LEU A 101 -0.17 21.03 40.11
C LEU A 101 1.31 21.29 40.41
N GLU A 102 2.20 20.33 40.18
CA GLU A 102 3.65 20.52 40.26
C GLU A 102 4.13 21.64 39.31
N ARG A 103 3.71 21.58 38.05
CA ARG A 103 4.03 22.64 37.07
C ARG A 103 3.50 24.01 37.49
N VAL A 104 2.31 24.07 38.05
CA VAL A 104 1.73 25.32 38.59
C VAL A 104 2.57 25.81 39.77
N GLY A 105 2.95 24.94 40.70
CA GLY A 105 3.80 25.29 41.85
C GLY A 105 5.14 25.86 41.41
N GLU A 106 5.82 25.22 40.46
CA GLU A 106 7.09 25.74 39.90
C GLU A 106 6.93 27.11 39.22
N ALA A 107 5.86 27.28 38.43
CA ALA A 107 5.60 28.53 37.74
C ALA A 107 5.35 29.68 38.72
N VAL A 108 4.60 29.43 39.78
CA VAL A 108 4.37 30.44 40.83
C VAL A 108 5.67 30.80 41.57
N GLN A 109 6.53 29.83 41.89
CA GLN A 109 7.84 30.09 42.49
C GLN A 109 8.75 30.93 41.59
N ARG A 110 8.71 30.70 40.28
CA ARG A 110 9.51 31.45 39.30
C ARG A 110 8.87 32.76 38.84
N GLY A 111 7.60 32.99 39.19
CA GLY A 111 6.84 34.13 38.74
C GLY A 111 6.62 34.16 37.22
N THR A 112 6.37 33.01 36.62
CA THR A 112 6.21 32.83 35.13
C THR A 112 4.79 32.38 34.79
N ASP A 113 4.40 32.57 33.54
CA ASP A 113 3.16 32.03 32.98
C ASP A 113 3.19 30.52 32.91
N VAL A 114 2.02 29.89 33.07
CA VAL A 114 1.85 28.44 32.87
C VAL A 114 0.49 28.12 32.27
N SER A 115 0.45 27.15 31.35
CA SER A 115 -0.79 26.57 30.84
C SER A 115 -0.78 25.07 31.11
N VAL A 116 -1.89 24.58 31.69
CA VAL A 116 -2.05 23.17 32.10
C VAL A 116 -3.46 22.69 31.77
N GLU A 117 -3.56 21.40 31.47
CA GLU A 117 -4.84 20.70 31.47
C GLU A 117 -4.92 19.85 32.74
N MET A 118 -6.04 19.91 33.43
CA MET A 118 -6.23 19.22 34.72
C MET A 118 -7.68 18.75 34.87
N GLU A 119 -7.89 17.82 35.80
CA GLU A 119 -9.23 17.41 36.21
C GLU A 119 -9.73 18.33 37.35
N ALA A 120 -10.78 19.08 37.04
CA ALA A 120 -11.49 19.90 38.00
C ALA A 120 -12.57 19.08 38.69
N ARG A 121 -12.85 19.45 39.96
CA ARG A 121 -13.86 18.82 40.83
C ARG A 121 -14.99 19.80 41.14
N ARG A 122 -16.23 19.29 41.02
CA ARG A 122 -17.41 20.04 41.44
C ARG A 122 -17.76 19.76 42.91
N LYS A 123 -18.66 20.58 43.46
CA LYS A 123 -19.17 20.43 44.81
C LYS A 123 -19.86 19.09 45.08
N ASP A 124 -20.47 18.50 44.05
CA ASP A 124 -21.08 17.17 44.10
C ASP A 124 -20.08 16.00 43.87
N ASN A 125 -18.78 16.28 43.92
CA ASN A 125 -17.66 15.36 43.63
C ASN A 125 -17.57 14.81 42.19
N THR A 126 -18.39 15.27 41.26
CA THR A 126 -18.17 14.95 39.84
C THR A 126 -16.97 15.70 39.30
N THR A 127 -16.32 15.15 38.28
CA THR A 127 -15.13 15.75 37.65
C THR A 127 -15.38 16.14 36.20
N PHE A 128 -14.58 17.09 35.71
CA PHE A 128 -14.53 17.51 34.31
C PHE A 128 -13.14 18.03 33.99
N SER A 129 -12.75 17.96 32.71
CA SER A 129 -11.42 18.43 32.29
C SER A 129 -11.43 19.91 32.01
N VAL A 130 -10.48 20.65 32.62
CA VAL A 130 -10.30 22.09 32.41
C VAL A 130 -8.92 22.37 31.81
N GLY A 131 -8.87 23.18 30.77
CA GLY A 131 -7.65 23.82 30.30
C GLY A 131 -7.51 25.17 30.94
N MET A 132 -6.42 25.43 31.69
CA MET A 132 -6.20 26.65 32.44
C MET A 132 -4.89 27.29 32.10
N SER A 133 -4.90 28.61 31.83
CA SER A 133 -3.73 29.46 31.69
C SER A 133 -3.65 30.39 32.92
N MET A 134 -2.47 30.49 33.52
CA MET A 134 -2.20 31.30 34.67
C MET A 134 -1.09 32.30 34.38
N THR A 135 -1.35 33.58 34.64
CA THR A 135 -0.43 34.70 34.35
C THR A 135 -0.20 35.52 35.62
N PRO A 136 1.07 35.82 35.99
CA PRO A 136 1.38 36.57 37.21
C PRO A 136 1.06 38.04 37.07
N ILE A 137 0.46 38.61 38.14
CA ILE A 137 0.35 40.06 38.31
C ILE A 137 1.49 40.52 39.21
N ARG A 138 2.29 41.46 38.72
CA ARG A 138 3.44 42.05 39.42
C ARG A 138 3.06 43.38 40.02
N SER A 139 3.24 43.52 41.32
CA SER A 139 3.09 44.79 42.02
C SER A 139 4.47 45.39 42.36
N VAL A 140 4.70 46.65 41.96
CA VAL A 140 5.92 47.37 42.31
C VAL A 140 5.72 47.99 43.69
N PRO A 141 6.58 47.75 44.69
CA PRO A 141 7.92 47.15 44.71
C PRO A 141 7.97 45.66 45.13
N HIS A 142 6.85 44.96 45.30
CA HIS A 142 6.77 43.69 46.06
C HIS A 142 6.81 42.39 45.23
N GLY A 143 7.05 42.46 43.90
CA GLY A 143 7.14 41.26 43.09
C GLY A 143 5.77 40.70 42.65
N VAL A 144 5.67 39.35 42.46
CA VAL A 144 4.39 38.71 42.09
C VAL A 144 3.48 38.61 43.32
N SER A 145 2.32 39.25 43.25
CA SER A 145 1.34 39.25 44.33
C SER A 145 0.14 38.34 44.03
N HIS A 146 -0.26 38.26 42.79
CA HIS A 146 -1.46 37.52 42.38
C HIS A 146 -1.21 36.78 41.07
N TYR A 147 -2.04 35.79 40.80
CA TYR A 147 -2.16 35.14 39.49
C TYR A 147 -3.58 35.29 38.94
N VAL A 148 -3.67 35.69 37.67
CA VAL A 148 -4.90 35.60 36.89
C VAL A 148 -4.97 34.20 36.31
N CYS A 149 -6.03 33.47 36.62
CA CYS A 149 -6.31 32.15 36.08
C CYS A 149 -7.49 32.24 35.12
N VAL A 150 -7.25 31.88 33.84
CA VAL A 150 -8.27 31.83 32.79
C VAL A 150 -8.39 30.40 32.30
N GLY A 151 -9.59 29.84 32.30
CA GLY A 151 -9.81 28.44 31.95
C GLY A 151 -11.10 28.21 31.18
N ALA A 152 -11.16 27.05 30.54
CA ALA A 152 -12.35 26.57 29.84
C ALA A 152 -12.54 25.07 30.09
N ASP A 153 -13.81 24.64 30.13
CA ASP A 153 -14.15 23.21 30.13
C ASP A 153 -13.79 22.62 28.76
N ILE A 154 -12.85 21.70 28.75
CA ILE A 154 -12.35 21.02 27.55
C ILE A 154 -12.81 19.58 27.43
N THR A 155 -13.75 19.14 28.25
CA THR A 155 -14.24 17.75 28.33
C THR A 155 -14.77 17.27 26.98
N ALA A 156 -15.62 18.09 26.33
CA ALA A 156 -16.18 17.75 25.02
C ALA A 156 -15.10 17.65 23.94
N ARG A 157 -14.11 18.58 23.94
CA ARG A 157 -12.98 18.56 23.00
C ARG A 157 -12.16 17.28 23.15
N LEU A 158 -11.77 16.93 24.37
CA LEU A 158 -10.99 15.72 24.64
C LEU A 158 -11.76 14.44 24.31
N ALA A 159 -13.08 14.41 24.56
CA ALA A 159 -13.92 13.28 24.16
C ALA A 159 -13.98 13.12 22.64
N GLN A 160 -14.13 14.22 21.90
CA GLN A 160 -14.12 14.22 20.45
C GLN A 160 -12.75 13.77 19.88
N GLU A 161 -11.66 14.28 20.41
CA GLU A 161 -10.30 13.88 20.00
C GLU A 161 -10.05 12.37 20.22
N ARG A 162 -10.51 11.82 21.38
CA ARG A 162 -10.42 10.38 21.67
C ARG A 162 -11.26 9.55 20.68
N ALA A 163 -12.50 9.95 20.44
CA ALA A 163 -13.37 9.26 19.48
C ALA A 163 -12.79 9.28 18.05
N GLN A 164 -12.23 10.41 17.65
CA GLN A 164 -11.57 10.52 16.33
C GLN A 164 -10.36 9.61 16.20
N ARG A 165 -9.52 9.52 17.22
CA ARG A 165 -8.36 8.59 17.25
C ARG A 165 -8.81 7.14 17.16
N GLN A 166 -9.80 6.75 17.94
CA GLN A 166 -10.35 5.38 17.90
C GLN A 166 -10.90 5.01 16.51
N LEU A 167 -11.64 5.92 15.90
CA LEU A 167 -12.16 5.71 14.53
C LEU A 167 -11.02 5.58 13.51
N GLN A 168 -9.98 6.39 13.65
CA GLN A 168 -8.81 6.33 12.77
C GLN A 168 -8.04 5.01 12.90
N GLU A 169 -7.87 4.51 14.13
CA GLU A 169 -7.25 3.21 14.40
C GLU A 169 -8.07 2.05 13.81
N GLN A 170 -9.41 2.11 13.94
CA GLN A 170 -10.30 1.12 13.33
C GLN A 170 -10.23 1.12 11.81
N LEU A 171 -10.25 2.30 11.18
CA LEU A 171 -10.13 2.42 9.72
C LEU A 171 -8.80 1.86 9.20
N LEU A 172 -7.70 2.12 9.90
CA LEU A 172 -6.39 1.57 9.53
C LEU A 172 -6.37 0.04 9.62
N SER A 173 -6.95 -0.52 10.67
CA SER A 173 -7.07 -1.98 10.84
C SER A 173 -7.92 -2.61 9.74
N GLU A 174 -9.08 -2.03 9.42
CA GLU A 174 -9.93 -2.53 8.33
C GLU A 174 -9.26 -2.44 6.96
N MET A 175 -8.51 -1.36 6.70
CA MET A 175 -7.76 -1.22 5.44
C MET A 175 -6.70 -2.31 5.30
N GLN A 176 -5.94 -2.60 6.37
CA GLN A 176 -4.92 -3.67 6.37
C GLN A 176 -5.54 -5.06 6.13
N GLU A 177 -6.69 -5.34 6.76
CA GLU A 177 -7.39 -6.60 6.57
C GLU A 177 -7.93 -6.76 5.14
N ARG A 178 -8.51 -5.69 4.57
CA ARG A 178 -8.96 -5.69 3.16
C ARG A 178 -7.80 -5.89 2.19
N GLU A 179 -6.66 -5.26 2.42
CA GLU A 179 -5.47 -5.44 1.58
C GLU A 179 -4.96 -6.87 1.62
N ARG A 180 -4.91 -7.48 2.82
CA ARG A 180 -4.54 -8.89 2.99
C ARG A 180 -5.48 -9.82 2.25
N MET A 181 -6.80 -9.65 2.43
CA MET A 181 -7.80 -10.45 1.71
C MET A 181 -7.71 -10.28 0.20
N ALA A 182 -7.41 -9.07 -0.30
CA ALA A 182 -7.22 -8.83 -1.73
C ALA A 182 -6.00 -9.59 -2.28
N ILE A 183 -4.91 -9.66 -1.52
CA ILE A 183 -3.71 -10.44 -1.89
C ILE A 183 -4.03 -11.93 -1.92
N GLU A 184 -4.71 -12.44 -0.89
CA GLU A 184 -5.10 -13.86 -0.80
C GLU A 184 -6.05 -14.26 -1.96
N LEU A 185 -7.01 -13.40 -2.29
CA LEU A 185 -7.93 -13.62 -3.41
C LEU A 185 -7.19 -13.65 -4.76
N ARG A 186 -6.26 -12.73 -4.99
CA ARG A 186 -5.42 -12.72 -6.20
C ARG A 186 -4.59 -13.99 -6.32
N LEU A 187 -3.98 -14.44 -5.24
CA LEU A 187 -3.22 -15.68 -5.21
C LEU A 187 -4.10 -16.89 -5.52
N ALA A 188 -5.30 -16.96 -4.93
CA ALA A 188 -6.27 -18.02 -5.20
C ALA A 188 -6.70 -18.05 -6.67
N GLN A 189 -7.00 -16.89 -7.28
CA GLN A 189 -7.35 -16.79 -8.70
C GLN A 189 -6.18 -17.21 -9.62
N LYS A 190 -4.96 -16.84 -9.26
CA LYS A 190 -3.75 -17.23 -10.00
C LYS A 190 -3.52 -18.75 -9.91
N LEU A 191 -3.69 -19.32 -8.71
CA LEU A 191 -3.61 -20.78 -8.49
C LEU A 191 -4.74 -21.54 -9.19
N GLU A 192 -5.95 -20.99 -9.26
CA GLU A 192 -7.05 -21.59 -10.04
C GLU A 192 -6.70 -21.64 -11.52
N SER A 193 -6.17 -20.52 -12.09
CA SER A 193 -5.72 -20.48 -13.50
C SER A 193 -4.63 -21.51 -13.77
N VAL A 194 -3.62 -21.61 -12.89
CA VAL A 194 -2.57 -22.65 -12.96
C VAL A 194 -3.16 -24.03 -12.76
N GLY A 195 -4.09 -24.21 -11.82
CA GLY A 195 -4.76 -25.49 -11.55
C GLY A 195 -5.53 -26.04 -12.75
N ARG A 196 -6.20 -25.19 -13.51
CA ARG A 196 -6.85 -25.55 -14.80
C ARG A 196 -5.84 -26.00 -15.86
N LEU A 197 -4.66 -25.41 -15.86
CA LEU A 197 -3.57 -25.76 -16.79
C LEU A 197 -2.71 -26.93 -16.27
N ALA A 198 -2.82 -27.31 -15.00
CA ALA A 198 -1.92 -28.26 -14.34
C ALA A 198 -1.90 -29.63 -15.05
N ALA A 199 -3.03 -30.14 -15.51
CA ALA A 199 -3.10 -31.38 -16.25
C ALA A 199 -2.37 -31.30 -17.60
N GLY A 200 -2.52 -30.18 -18.31
CA GLY A 200 -1.82 -29.91 -19.57
C GLY A 200 -0.31 -29.75 -19.37
N ILE A 201 0.09 -29.02 -18.33
CA ILE A 201 1.52 -28.81 -17.98
C ILE A 201 2.17 -30.13 -17.59
N ALA A 202 1.48 -30.96 -16.76
CA ALA A 202 1.97 -32.29 -16.40
C ALA A 202 2.20 -33.17 -17.65
N HIS A 203 1.28 -33.11 -18.61
CA HIS A 203 1.45 -33.81 -19.88
C HIS A 203 2.62 -33.26 -20.70
N GLU A 204 2.79 -31.95 -20.78
CA GLU A 204 3.91 -31.28 -21.48
C GLU A 204 5.28 -31.58 -20.85
N ILE A 205 5.35 -31.83 -19.55
CA ILE A 205 6.54 -32.26 -18.82
C ILE A 205 6.79 -33.77 -19.01
N ASN A 206 5.75 -34.61 -18.90
CA ASN A 206 5.91 -36.06 -19.00
C ASN A 206 6.37 -36.52 -20.40
N THR A 207 5.90 -35.86 -21.45
CA THR A 207 6.29 -36.19 -22.83
C THR A 207 7.82 -36.10 -23.03
N PRO A 208 8.51 -34.97 -22.76
CA PRO A 208 9.97 -34.90 -22.85
C PRO A 208 10.69 -35.87 -21.90
N ILE A 209 10.20 -36.04 -20.69
CA ILE A 209 10.78 -37.00 -19.75
C ILE A 209 10.77 -38.43 -20.31
N GLN A 210 9.67 -38.81 -20.97
CA GLN A 210 9.55 -40.13 -21.54
C GLN A 210 10.58 -40.38 -22.65
N TYR A 211 10.70 -39.52 -23.66
CA TYR A 211 11.67 -39.72 -24.73
C TYR A 211 13.13 -39.50 -24.29
N VAL A 212 13.37 -38.70 -23.25
CA VAL A 212 14.67 -38.64 -22.56
C VAL A 212 14.98 -40.00 -21.93
N GLY A 213 14.03 -40.60 -21.22
CA GLY A 213 14.19 -41.93 -20.62
C GLY A 213 14.48 -42.99 -21.68
N ASP A 214 13.70 -43.05 -22.77
CA ASP A 214 13.87 -43.97 -23.88
C ASP A 214 15.25 -43.82 -24.53
N SER A 215 15.68 -42.56 -24.75
CA SER A 215 17.02 -42.26 -25.32
C SER A 215 18.16 -42.69 -24.40
N VAL A 216 18.03 -42.49 -23.07
CA VAL A 216 19.03 -42.91 -22.10
C VAL A 216 19.13 -44.44 -22.03
N LEU A 217 17.99 -45.15 -22.05
CA LEU A 217 17.97 -46.62 -22.11
C LEU A 217 18.62 -47.17 -23.36
N PHE A 218 18.34 -46.54 -24.52
CA PHE A 218 19.03 -46.87 -25.76
C PHE A 218 20.55 -46.66 -25.67
N LEU A 219 21.00 -45.50 -25.15
CA LEU A 219 22.43 -45.22 -24.97
C LEU A 219 23.12 -46.20 -24.01
N GLN A 220 22.41 -46.64 -22.96
CA GLN A 220 22.90 -47.66 -22.05
C GLN A 220 23.08 -49.03 -22.75
N SER A 221 22.14 -49.44 -23.57
CA SER A 221 22.26 -50.66 -24.39
C SER A 221 23.39 -50.53 -25.42
N ALA A 222 23.48 -49.42 -26.12
CA ALA A 222 24.54 -49.17 -27.09
C ALA A 222 25.96 -49.18 -26.44
N GLU A 223 26.11 -48.64 -25.23
CA GLU A 223 27.36 -48.69 -24.46
C GLU A 223 27.74 -50.13 -24.10
N ALA A 224 26.77 -50.96 -23.68
CA ALA A 224 27.02 -52.37 -23.40
C ALA A 224 27.51 -53.13 -24.63
N ASP A 225 26.87 -52.89 -25.81
CA ASP A 225 27.24 -53.52 -27.08
C ASP A 225 28.65 -53.08 -27.54
N LEU A 226 28.96 -51.78 -27.45
CA LEU A 226 30.30 -51.25 -27.76
C LEU A 226 31.39 -51.79 -26.78
N THR A 227 31.03 -51.99 -25.50
CA THR A 227 31.95 -52.58 -24.53
C THR A 227 32.21 -54.08 -24.80
N LYS A 228 31.19 -54.81 -25.23
CA LYS A 228 31.33 -56.19 -25.71
C LYS A 228 32.26 -56.27 -26.93
N LEU A 229 32.02 -55.43 -27.91
CA LEU A 229 32.84 -55.33 -29.12
C LEU A 229 34.32 -55.06 -28.77
N ARG A 230 34.57 -54.04 -27.94
CA ARG A 230 35.89 -53.64 -27.46
C ARG A 230 36.61 -54.80 -26.76
N THR A 231 35.89 -55.59 -25.97
CA THR A 231 36.43 -56.75 -25.28
C THR A 231 36.85 -57.84 -26.23
N GLU A 232 36.02 -58.14 -27.23
CA GLU A 232 36.34 -59.17 -28.21
C GLU A 232 37.49 -58.76 -29.14
N TYR A 233 37.54 -57.46 -29.53
CA TYR A 233 38.73 -56.95 -30.26
C TYR A 233 40.02 -57.07 -29.44
N ARG A 234 39.98 -56.79 -28.18
CA ARG A 234 41.18 -57.01 -27.31
C ARG A 234 41.59 -58.47 -27.26
N ARG A 235 40.64 -59.36 -27.09
CA ARG A 235 40.91 -60.81 -27.12
C ARG A 235 41.49 -61.26 -28.44
N ALA A 236 40.99 -60.76 -29.55
CA ALA A 236 41.50 -61.04 -30.90
C ALA A 236 42.93 -60.57 -31.04
N VAL A 237 43.24 -59.37 -30.61
CA VAL A 237 44.64 -58.85 -30.62
C VAL A 237 45.56 -59.69 -29.73
N GLU A 238 45.13 -60.13 -28.56
CA GLU A 238 45.93 -61.04 -27.68
C GLU A 238 46.22 -62.40 -28.38
N ARG A 239 45.25 -62.94 -29.14
CA ARG A 239 45.42 -64.20 -29.90
C ARG A 239 46.40 -64.02 -31.06
N LEU A 240 46.28 -62.90 -31.81
CA LEU A 240 47.24 -62.55 -32.88
C LEU A 240 48.67 -62.38 -32.34
N VAL A 241 48.86 -61.75 -31.19
CA VAL A 241 50.19 -61.65 -30.55
C VAL A 241 50.75 -63.02 -30.18
N LYS A 242 49.92 -64.01 -29.88
CA LYS A 242 50.29 -65.40 -29.62
C LYS A 242 50.50 -66.20 -30.92
N HIS A 243 50.54 -65.55 -32.09
CA HIS A 243 50.76 -66.16 -33.41
C HIS A 243 49.64 -67.09 -33.88
N GLU A 244 48.39 -66.93 -33.35
CA GLU A 244 47.24 -67.64 -33.93
C GLU A 244 46.93 -67.14 -35.34
N PRO A 245 46.52 -67.94 -36.31
CA PRO A 245 46.24 -67.51 -37.67
C PRO A 245 45.06 -66.51 -37.70
N ALA A 246 45.23 -65.40 -38.42
CA ALA A 246 44.21 -64.37 -38.54
C ALA A 246 42.90 -64.89 -39.15
N GLN A 247 42.97 -65.86 -40.06
CA GLN A 247 41.83 -66.52 -40.71
C GLN A 247 40.89 -67.24 -39.74
N ASP A 248 41.40 -67.59 -38.54
CA ASP A 248 40.57 -68.25 -37.51
C ASP A 248 39.95 -67.24 -36.52
N ILE A 249 40.35 -65.93 -36.59
CA ILE A 249 39.90 -64.88 -35.69
C ILE A 249 38.95 -63.91 -36.41
N LEU A 250 39.24 -63.51 -37.65
CA LEU A 250 38.50 -62.45 -38.37
C LEU A 250 37.01 -62.78 -38.59
N PRO A 251 36.61 -64.04 -38.98
CA PRO A 251 35.20 -64.33 -39.20
C PRO A 251 34.30 -64.15 -37.97
N ALA A 252 34.89 -64.39 -36.75
CA ALA A 252 34.19 -64.23 -35.53
C ALA A 252 33.93 -62.75 -35.18
N LEU A 253 34.91 -61.87 -35.51
CA LEU A 253 34.76 -60.40 -35.34
C LEU A 253 33.75 -59.86 -36.35
N GLU A 254 33.82 -60.23 -37.63
CA GLU A 254 32.87 -59.81 -38.67
C GLU A 254 31.41 -60.23 -38.33
N THR A 255 31.24 -61.41 -37.79
CA THR A 255 29.95 -61.91 -37.33
C THR A 255 29.44 -61.04 -36.18
N LEU A 256 30.30 -60.69 -35.21
CA LEU A 256 29.95 -59.87 -34.10
C LEU A 256 29.60 -58.43 -34.55
N GLU A 257 30.41 -57.80 -35.41
CA GLU A 257 30.12 -56.43 -35.98
C GLU A 257 28.78 -56.41 -36.69
N THR A 258 28.49 -57.43 -37.49
CA THR A 258 27.19 -57.57 -38.22
C THR A 258 26.06 -57.73 -37.22
N SER A 259 26.22 -58.53 -36.18
CA SER A 259 25.18 -58.79 -35.18
C SER A 259 24.86 -57.55 -34.33
N LEU A 260 25.81 -56.65 -34.14
CA LEU A 260 25.67 -55.43 -33.36
C LEU A 260 25.16 -54.25 -34.19
N ASP A 261 25.07 -54.33 -35.50
CA ASP A 261 24.69 -53.25 -36.43
C ASP A 261 25.41 -51.94 -36.10
N LEU A 262 26.72 -51.94 -36.18
CA LEU A 262 27.57 -50.80 -35.85
C LEU A 262 27.22 -49.54 -36.68
N GLN A 263 26.70 -49.72 -37.87
CA GLN A 263 26.28 -48.59 -38.71
C GLN A 263 25.07 -47.90 -38.12
N PHE A 264 24.08 -48.65 -37.67
CA PHE A 264 22.93 -48.13 -36.93
C PHE A 264 23.34 -47.43 -35.64
N LEU A 265 24.16 -48.04 -34.81
CA LEU A 265 24.62 -47.43 -33.56
C LEU A 265 25.36 -46.13 -33.82
N SER A 266 26.27 -46.06 -34.83
CA SER A 266 27.02 -44.85 -35.13
C SER A 266 26.13 -43.68 -35.57
N GLN A 267 24.97 -43.94 -36.19
CA GLN A 267 24.01 -42.92 -36.60
C GLN A 267 23.03 -42.53 -35.49
N GLU A 268 22.58 -43.50 -34.67
CA GLU A 268 21.54 -43.25 -33.69
C GLU A 268 22.07 -42.74 -32.35
N ILE A 269 23.28 -43.09 -31.93
CA ILE A 269 23.87 -42.56 -30.68
C ILE A 269 23.93 -41.02 -30.67
N PRO A 270 24.45 -40.32 -31.71
CA PRO A 270 24.43 -38.87 -31.76
C PRO A 270 23.01 -38.28 -31.70
N LYS A 271 22.04 -38.90 -32.41
CA LYS A 271 20.66 -38.47 -32.38
C LYS A 271 20.00 -38.65 -31.01
N ALA A 272 20.32 -39.75 -30.28
CA ALA A 272 19.83 -39.99 -28.94
C ALA A 272 20.36 -38.93 -27.97
N PHE A 273 21.63 -38.53 -28.08
CA PHE A 273 22.17 -37.44 -27.27
C PHE A 273 21.46 -36.10 -27.55
N VAL A 274 21.27 -35.75 -28.81
CA VAL A 274 20.55 -34.52 -29.19
C VAL A 274 19.13 -34.54 -28.62
N ARG A 275 18.38 -35.64 -28.81
CA ARG A 275 17.02 -35.77 -28.24
C ARG A 275 16.99 -35.66 -26.72
N THR A 276 17.98 -36.24 -26.04
CA THR A 276 18.08 -36.15 -24.57
C THR A 276 18.30 -34.71 -24.10
N LEU A 277 19.26 -33.99 -24.72
CA LEU A 277 19.55 -32.60 -24.36
C LEU A 277 18.34 -31.69 -24.63
N ASP A 278 17.72 -31.80 -25.82
CA ASP A 278 16.53 -31.03 -26.19
C ASP A 278 15.36 -31.27 -25.20
N GLY A 279 15.15 -32.53 -24.80
CA GLY A 279 14.15 -32.87 -23.80
C GLY A 279 14.40 -32.27 -22.43
N VAL A 280 15.64 -32.28 -21.96
CA VAL A 280 16.03 -31.67 -20.68
C VAL A 280 15.87 -30.14 -20.75
N GLU A 281 16.33 -29.49 -21.82
CA GLU A 281 16.16 -28.06 -22.01
C GLU A 281 14.68 -27.66 -22.04
N ARG A 282 13.85 -28.45 -22.69
CA ARG A 282 12.39 -28.23 -22.76
C ARG A 282 11.74 -28.33 -21.39
N VAL A 283 12.04 -29.36 -20.59
CA VAL A 283 11.53 -29.48 -19.21
C VAL A 283 11.99 -28.27 -18.38
N ALA A 284 13.26 -27.91 -18.45
CA ALA A 284 13.80 -26.77 -17.74
C ALA A 284 13.13 -25.45 -18.11
N ALA A 285 12.79 -25.24 -19.40
CA ALA A 285 12.06 -24.07 -19.87
C ALA A 285 10.63 -24.02 -19.31
N ILE A 286 9.91 -25.15 -19.32
CA ILE A 286 8.55 -25.23 -18.75
C ILE A 286 8.56 -24.92 -17.24
N VAL A 287 9.49 -25.51 -16.49
CA VAL A 287 9.61 -25.28 -15.04
C VAL A 287 9.97 -23.84 -14.73
N ARG A 288 10.88 -23.22 -15.49
CA ARG A 288 11.21 -21.79 -15.32
C ARG A 288 10.01 -20.91 -15.62
N ALA A 289 9.30 -21.13 -16.74
CA ALA A 289 8.12 -20.36 -17.10
C ALA A 289 7.02 -20.46 -16.03
N MET A 290 6.80 -21.66 -15.48
CA MET A 290 5.85 -21.88 -14.41
C MET A 290 6.26 -21.15 -13.11
N LYS A 291 7.54 -21.17 -12.77
CA LYS A 291 8.08 -20.45 -11.61
C LYS A 291 7.92 -18.93 -11.76
N GLU A 292 8.27 -18.39 -12.93
CA GLU A 292 8.10 -16.95 -13.22
C GLU A 292 6.62 -16.55 -13.19
N PHE A 293 5.72 -17.39 -13.70
CA PHE A 293 4.27 -17.16 -13.67
C PHE A 293 3.68 -17.25 -12.25
N ALA A 294 4.14 -18.20 -11.42
CA ALA A 294 3.64 -18.43 -10.06
C ALA A 294 4.27 -17.51 -9.01
N HIS A 295 5.29 -16.73 -9.37
CA HIS A 295 5.95 -15.83 -8.42
C HIS A 295 4.95 -14.86 -7.81
N PRO A 296 4.96 -14.62 -6.48
CA PRO A 296 4.12 -13.60 -5.85
C PRO A 296 4.42 -12.26 -6.49
N ASP A 297 3.36 -11.60 -6.98
CA ASP A 297 3.47 -10.27 -7.54
C ASP A 297 3.96 -9.32 -6.44
N SER A 298 5.09 -8.64 -6.64
CA SER A 298 5.42 -7.48 -5.83
C SER A 298 4.31 -6.44 -6.06
N ALA A 299 3.82 -5.79 -5.01
CA ALA A 299 2.82 -4.73 -5.14
C ALA A 299 3.36 -3.51 -5.94
N GLN A 300 4.66 -3.49 -6.24
CA GLN A 300 5.34 -2.43 -6.97
C GLN A 300 5.44 -2.77 -8.46
N GLN A 301 5.15 -1.76 -9.29
CA GLN A 301 5.48 -1.79 -10.72
C GLN A 301 7.01 -1.69 -10.88
N ASP A 302 7.56 -2.42 -11.85
CA ASP A 302 8.98 -2.41 -12.20
C ASP A 302 9.14 -2.41 -13.73
N TYR A 303 10.32 -2.03 -14.20
CA TYR A 303 10.60 -2.02 -15.63
C TYR A 303 10.81 -3.45 -16.14
N ALA A 304 9.92 -3.91 -17.04
CA ALA A 304 9.90 -5.27 -17.55
C ALA A 304 9.95 -5.32 -19.09
N ASP A 305 10.55 -6.40 -19.61
CA ASP A 305 10.54 -6.78 -21.02
C ASP A 305 9.24 -7.56 -21.34
N LEU A 306 8.32 -6.93 -22.07
CA LEU A 306 7.03 -7.53 -22.41
C LEU A 306 7.14 -8.61 -23.50
N ASN A 307 8.15 -8.58 -24.37
CA ASN A 307 8.38 -9.65 -25.34
C ASN A 307 8.80 -10.94 -24.62
N ARG A 308 9.65 -10.83 -23.61
CA ARG A 308 10.02 -11.96 -22.74
C ARG A 308 8.81 -12.48 -21.95
N ALA A 309 7.98 -11.61 -21.41
CA ALA A 309 6.77 -11.97 -20.68
C ALA A 309 5.78 -12.75 -21.58
N LEU A 310 5.58 -12.30 -22.83
CA LEU A 310 4.77 -13.00 -23.82
C LEU A 310 5.35 -14.38 -24.16
N ALA A 311 6.66 -14.50 -24.39
CA ALA A 311 7.32 -15.80 -24.67
C ALA A 311 7.16 -16.79 -23.51
N THR A 312 7.31 -16.31 -22.25
CA THR A 312 7.06 -17.11 -21.04
C THR A 312 5.60 -17.60 -21.00
N THR A 313 4.63 -16.68 -21.24
CA THR A 313 3.21 -17.02 -21.23
C THR A 313 2.83 -18.01 -22.33
N GLN A 314 3.39 -17.89 -23.54
CA GLN A 314 3.20 -18.87 -24.62
C GLN A 314 3.64 -20.27 -24.19
N THR A 315 4.78 -20.38 -23.49
CA THR A 315 5.29 -21.66 -23.00
C THR A 315 4.30 -22.30 -22.02
N VAL A 316 3.72 -21.53 -21.11
CA VAL A 316 2.72 -21.99 -20.14
C VAL A 316 1.41 -22.38 -20.82
N ALA A 317 0.96 -21.57 -21.79
CA ALA A 317 -0.29 -21.80 -22.51
C ALA A 317 -0.23 -22.92 -23.56
N ARG A 318 0.96 -23.50 -23.83
CA ARG A 318 1.17 -24.43 -24.95
C ARG A 318 0.22 -25.61 -24.94
N ALA A 319 -0.11 -26.17 -23.79
CA ALA A 319 -1.02 -27.28 -23.65
C ALA A 319 -2.41 -26.99 -24.24
N GLU A 320 -2.87 -25.75 -24.17
CA GLU A 320 -4.20 -25.33 -24.62
C GLU A 320 -4.29 -25.17 -26.14
N TYR A 321 -3.22 -24.73 -26.82
CA TYR A 321 -3.29 -24.40 -28.23
C TYR A 321 -2.60 -25.42 -29.18
N LYS A 322 -1.64 -26.24 -28.72
CA LYS A 322 -0.78 -27.07 -29.57
C LYS A 322 -1.52 -28.02 -30.53
N TYR A 323 -2.75 -28.43 -30.21
CA TYR A 323 -3.57 -29.28 -31.05
C TYR A 323 -4.49 -28.51 -32.00
N HIS A 324 -4.67 -27.19 -31.76
CA HIS A 324 -5.64 -26.37 -32.48
C HIS A 324 -5.01 -25.21 -33.23
N ALA A 325 -3.76 -24.84 -32.92
CA ALA A 325 -3.10 -23.72 -33.56
C ALA A 325 -1.56 -23.81 -33.54
N GLU A 326 -0.96 -23.11 -34.50
CA GLU A 326 0.41 -22.62 -34.44
C GLU A 326 0.44 -21.16 -33.99
N ILE A 327 1.40 -20.79 -33.12
CA ILE A 327 1.60 -19.38 -32.74
C ILE A 327 2.69 -18.77 -33.62
N GLU A 328 2.33 -17.69 -34.30
CA GLU A 328 3.26 -16.85 -35.05
C GLU A 328 3.55 -15.58 -34.24
N THR A 329 4.82 -15.32 -33.93
CA THR A 329 5.25 -14.12 -33.23
C THR A 329 5.96 -13.15 -34.12
N ARG A 330 5.58 -11.87 -34.06
CA ARG A 330 6.21 -10.75 -34.77
C ARG A 330 6.53 -9.68 -33.71
N PHE A 331 7.60 -9.91 -32.98
CA PHE A 331 8.03 -9.00 -31.90
C PHE A 331 8.79 -7.82 -32.50
N GLY A 332 8.29 -6.61 -32.26
CA GLY A 332 9.01 -5.36 -32.47
C GLY A 332 10.03 -5.09 -31.38
N ASP A 333 10.88 -4.11 -31.62
CA ASP A 333 11.80 -3.61 -30.60
C ASP A 333 11.02 -2.75 -29.59
N LEU A 334 10.89 -3.23 -28.33
CA LEU A 334 10.14 -2.59 -27.28
C LEU A 334 11.08 -2.01 -26.23
N PRO A 335 10.79 -0.80 -25.72
CA PRO A 335 11.40 -0.32 -24.49
C PRO A 335 10.94 -1.17 -23.31
N LEU A 336 11.69 -1.13 -22.21
CA LEU A 336 11.21 -1.65 -20.92
C LEU A 336 10.00 -0.84 -20.47
N VAL A 337 8.93 -1.52 -20.04
CA VAL A 337 7.66 -0.91 -19.63
C VAL A 337 7.54 -0.99 -18.12
N ASN A 338 7.24 0.11 -17.47
CA ASN A 338 6.98 0.15 -16.03
C ASN A 338 5.60 -0.47 -15.74
N CYS A 339 5.59 -1.70 -15.24
CA CYS A 339 4.35 -2.48 -15.07
C CYS A 339 4.49 -3.57 -13.99
N ASN A 340 3.37 -4.14 -13.59
CA ASN A 340 3.36 -5.41 -12.89
C ASN A 340 3.32 -6.56 -13.91
N VAL A 341 4.47 -7.17 -14.17
CA VAL A 341 4.62 -8.21 -15.20
C VAL A 341 3.78 -9.46 -14.88
N GLY A 342 3.55 -9.79 -13.62
CA GLY A 342 2.73 -10.92 -13.23
C GLY A 342 1.25 -10.72 -13.58
N GLU A 343 0.72 -9.52 -13.37
CA GLU A 343 -0.64 -9.16 -13.77
C GLU A 343 -0.78 -9.15 -15.31
N LEU A 344 0.20 -8.62 -16.05
CA LEU A 344 0.18 -8.66 -17.51
C LEU A 344 0.31 -10.07 -18.06
N ASN A 345 1.09 -10.96 -17.43
CA ASN A 345 1.13 -12.39 -17.80
C ASN A 345 -0.25 -13.05 -17.69
N GLN A 346 -1.05 -12.68 -16.67
CA GLN A 346 -2.42 -13.16 -16.55
C GLN A 346 -3.31 -12.65 -17.70
N VAL A 347 -3.13 -11.39 -18.12
CA VAL A 347 -3.84 -10.85 -19.30
C VAL A 347 -3.47 -11.64 -20.55
N PHE A 348 -2.17 -11.82 -20.82
CA PHE A 348 -1.68 -12.55 -21.98
C PHE A 348 -2.19 -14.00 -22.01
N LEU A 349 -2.14 -14.68 -20.86
CA LEU A 349 -2.66 -16.03 -20.73
C LEU A 349 -4.15 -16.10 -21.05
N ASN A 350 -4.96 -15.22 -20.49
CA ASN A 350 -6.40 -15.18 -20.74
C ASN A 350 -6.70 -14.98 -22.24
N LEU A 351 -5.97 -14.11 -22.93
CA LEU A 351 -6.18 -13.85 -24.36
C LEU A 351 -5.74 -15.04 -25.22
N ILE A 352 -4.58 -15.65 -24.94
CA ILE A 352 -4.08 -16.81 -25.67
C ILE A 352 -5.00 -18.02 -25.48
N VAL A 353 -5.46 -18.29 -24.27
CA VAL A 353 -6.40 -19.39 -23.96
C VAL A 353 -7.77 -19.16 -24.62
N ASN A 354 -8.24 -17.91 -24.65
CA ASN A 354 -9.48 -17.58 -25.36
C ASN A 354 -9.34 -17.80 -26.87
N ALA A 355 -8.23 -17.42 -27.47
CA ALA A 355 -7.91 -17.67 -28.89
C ALA A 355 -7.87 -19.18 -29.18
N ALA A 356 -7.19 -19.98 -28.34
CA ALA A 356 -7.15 -21.43 -28.45
C ALA A 356 -8.55 -22.08 -28.42
N HIS A 357 -9.40 -21.62 -27.51
CA HIS A 357 -10.79 -22.10 -27.41
C HIS A 357 -11.61 -21.72 -28.65
N ALA A 358 -11.47 -20.50 -29.17
CA ALA A 358 -12.18 -20.07 -30.41
C ALA A 358 -11.78 -20.92 -31.62
N LEU A 359 -10.51 -21.34 -31.69
CA LEU A 359 -9.99 -22.22 -32.71
C LEU A 359 -10.52 -23.66 -32.56
N ALA A 360 -10.55 -24.19 -31.34
CA ALA A 360 -11.15 -25.51 -31.06
C ALA A 360 -12.64 -25.55 -31.40
N GLU A 361 -13.41 -24.51 -31.06
CA GLU A 361 -14.83 -24.39 -31.40
C GLU A 361 -15.07 -24.27 -32.91
N SER A 362 -14.14 -23.69 -33.66
CA SER A 362 -14.21 -23.62 -35.13
C SER A 362 -13.78 -24.91 -35.83
N GLY A 363 -13.38 -25.94 -35.06
CA GLY A 363 -12.93 -27.23 -35.60
C GLY A 363 -11.56 -27.18 -36.29
N LYS A 364 -10.76 -26.16 -35.99
CA LYS A 364 -9.39 -26.03 -36.56
C LYS A 364 -8.40 -26.88 -35.80
N ASP A 365 -7.43 -27.41 -36.55
CA ASP A 365 -6.26 -28.14 -36.03
C ASP A 365 -4.99 -27.27 -36.11
N SER A 366 -3.86 -27.83 -35.67
CA SER A 366 -2.57 -27.12 -35.64
C SER A 366 -2.07 -26.71 -37.02
N SER A 367 -2.58 -27.28 -38.13
CA SER A 367 -2.18 -26.93 -39.50
C SER A 367 -2.97 -25.73 -40.06
N THR A 368 -4.20 -25.54 -39.58
CA THR A 368 -5.16 -24.53 -40.08
C THR A 368 -5.42 -23.42 -39.12
N GLY A 369 -5.31 -23.70 -37.81
CA GLY A 369 -5.46 -22.71 -36.75
C GLY A 369 -4.20 -21.87 -36.56
N ARG A 370 -4.39 -20.57 -36.42
CA ARG A 370 -3.29 -19.62 -36.19
C ARG A 370 -3.62 -18.62 -35.12
N ILE A 371 -2.64 -18.40 -34.25
CA ILE A 371 -2.62 -17.28 -33.30
C ILE A 371 -1.44 -16.41 -33.64
N THR A 372 -1.65 -15.15 -33.98
CA THR A 372 -0.58 -14.21 -34.34
C THR A 372 -0.43 -13.20 -33.23
N ILE A 373 0.79 -13.05 -32.67
CA ILE A 373 1.14 -12.08 -31.65
C ILE A 373 2.08 -11.04 -32.25
N VAL A 374 1.66 -9.78 -32.25
CA VAL A 374 2.44 -8.67 -32.78
C VAL A 374 2.68 -7.66 -31.69
N THR A 375 3.92 -7.19 -31.54
CA THR A 375 4.26 -6.11 -30.64
C THR A 375 4.90 -4.95 -31.39
N ALA A 376 4.58 -3.73 -31.00
CA ALA A 376 5.14 -2.52 -31.57
C ALA A 376 5.23 -1.42 -30.52
N ALA A 377 6.20 -0.51 -30.68
CA ALA A 377 6.31 0.70 -29.86
C ALA A 377 6.09 1.94 -30.74
N ALA A 378 5.33 2.91 -30.26
CA ALA A 378 5.11 4.18 -30.91
C ALA A 378 5.12 5.31 -29.87
N GLY A 379 6.20 6.08 -29.84
CA GLY A 379 6.40 7.14 -28.83
C GLY A 379 6.50 6.56 -27.42
N ASP A 380 5.61 6.99 -26.53
CA ASP A 380 5.52 6.57 -25.14
C ASP A 380 4.54 5.41 -24.90
N GLN A 381 4.05 4.77 -25.96
CA GLN A 381 3.10 3.65 -25.91
C GLN A 381 3.65 2.39 -26.55
N VAL A 382 3.35 1.26 -25.92
CA VAL A 382 3.54 -0.08 -26.46
C VAL A 382 2.18 -0.66 -26.84
N THR A 383 2.12 -1.26 -28.03
CA THR A 383 0.94 -1.95 -28.55
C THR A 383 1.24 -3.44 -28.66
N ILE A 384 0.32 -4.27 -28.14
CA ILE A 384 0.39 -5.73 -28.23
C ILE A 384 -0.93 -6.21 -28.82
N SER A 385 -0.87 -6.88 -29.97
CA SER A 385 -2.04 -7.45 -30.65
C SER A 385 -1.96 -8.97 -30.64
N ILE A 386 -3.04 -9.62 -30.20
CA ILE A 386 -3.21 -11.07 -30.19
C ILE A 386 -4.41 -11.37 -31.10
N THR A 387 -4.14 -12.02 -32.23
CA THR A 387 -5.13 -12.31 -33.28
C THR A 387 -5.29 -13.80 -33.44
N ASP A 388 -6.51 -14.30 -33.42
CA ASP A 388 -6.86 -15.66 -33.83
C ASP A 388 -7.66 -15.65 -35.13
N ASN A 389 -7.62 -16.77 -35.85
CA ASN A 389 -8.49 -17.03 -36.99
C ASN A 389 -9.62 -18.01 -36.65
N GLY A 390 -10.16 -17.94 -35.42
CA GLY A 390 -11.21 -18.80 -34.88
C GLY A 390 -12.64 -18.45 -35.33
N CYS A 391 -13.63 -18.82 -34.52
CA CYS A 391 -15.05 -18.62 -34.82
C CYS A 391 -15.49 -17.15 -34.83
N GLY A 392 -14.72 -16.24 -34.23
CA GLY A 392 -15.10 -14.84 -34.05
C GLY A 392 -16.18 -14.63 -33.01
N ILE A 393 -16.51 -13.35 -32.75
CA ILE A 393 -17.49 -12.90 -31.75
C ILE A 393 -18.62 -12.14 -32.46
N PRO A 394 -19.90 -12.49 -32.23
CA PRO A 394 -21.04 -11.76 -32.77
C PRO A 394 -21.04 -10.30 -32.33
N GLN A 395 -21.45 -9.38 -33.22
CA GLN A 395 -21.45 -7.93 -32.97
C GLN A 395 -22.24 -7.53 -31.73
N GLU A 396 -23.35 -8.21 -31.45
CA GLU A 396 -24.21 -7.99 -30.27
C GLU A 396 -23.53 -8.33 -28.93
N ASN A 397 -22.43 -9.06 -28.97
CA ASN A 397 -21.66 -9.48 -27.79
C ASN A 397 -20.39 -8.63 -27.57
N LEU A 398 -19.93 -7.87 -28.58
CA LEU A 398 -18.65 -7.13 -28.49
C LEU A 398 -18.62 -6.14 -27.33
N ASP A 399 -19.74 -5.45 -27.05
CA ASP A 399 -19.82 -4.50 -25.94
C ASP A 399 -19.86 -5.20 -24.56
N LYS A 400 -20.25 -6.48 -24.53
CA LYS A 400 -20.47 -7.26 -23.30
C LYS A 400 -19.31 -8.19 -22.96
N VAL A 401 -18.36 -8.43 -23.88
CA VAL A 401 -17.27 -9.40 -23.65
C VAL A 401 -16.39 -9.08 -22.45
N PHE A 402 -16.38 -7.81 -22.04
CA PHE A 402 -15.65 -7.35 -20.86
C PHE A 402 -16.49 -7.27 -19.60
N ASP A 403 -17.79 -7.60 -19.64
CA ASP A 403 -18.65 -7.58 -18.46
C ASP A 403 -18.31 -8.79 -17.56
N PRO A 404 -18.24 -8.61 -16.26
CA PRO A 404 -18.01 -9.71 -15.33
C PRO A 404 -19.06 -10.82 -15.48
N PHE A 405 -18.61 -12.08 -15.51
CA PHE A 405 -19.42 -13.28 -15.65
C PHE A 405 -20.10 -13.46 -17.02
N PHE A 406 -19.86 -12.57 -17.99
CA PHE A 406 -20.35 -12.78 -19.34
C PHE A 406 -19.59 -13.90 -20.05
N THR A 407 -20.28 -14.90 -20.55
CA THR A 407 -19.73 -16.03 -21.31
C THR A 407 -20.74 -16.59 -22.29
N THR A 408 -20.27 -16.94 -23.48
CA THR A 408 -21.04 -17.68 -24.48
C THR A 408 -20.82 -19.19 -24.38
N LYS A 409 -19.89 -19.64 -23.51
CA LYS A 409 -19.51 -21.03 -23.34
C LYS A 409 -20.50 -21.76 -22.41
N PRO A 410 -20.68 -23.10 -22.60
CA PRO A 410 -21.52 -23.90 -21.73
C PRO A 410 -21.10 -23.83 -20.25
N VAL A 411 -22.06 -24.04 -19.35
CA VAL A 411 -21.83 -24.08 -17.88
C VAL A 411 -20.68 -25.03 -17.54
N GLY A 412 -19.70 -24.52 -16.78
CA GLY A 412 -18.49 -25.25 -16.38
C GLY A 412 -17.28 -25.14 -17.33
N ARG A 413 -17.43 -24.57 -18.52
CA ARG A 413 -16.30 -24.35 -19.46
C ARG A 413 -15.85 -22.89 -19.58
N GLY A 414 -16.62 -21.94 -19.08
CA GLY A 414 -16.26 -20.52 -19.07
C GLY A 414 -16.65 -19.87 -17.74
N THR A 415 -15.72 -19.17 -17.08
CA THR A 415 -16.01 -18.41 -15.86
C THR A 415 -16.60 -17.03 -16.15
N GLY A 416 -16.46 -16.53 -17.39
CA GLY A 416 -16.85 -15.17 -17.76
C GLY A 416 -16.02 -14.06 -17.08
N GLN A 417 -14.94 -14.41 -16.38
CA GLN A 417 -14.13 -13.43 -15.63
C GLN A 417 -12.84 -13.02 -16.36
N GLY A 418 -12.31 -13.85 -17.27
CA GLY A 418 -10.98 -13.65 -17.85
C GLY A 418 -10.81 -12.31 -18.58
N LEU A 419 -11.78 -11.90 -19.40
CA LEU A 419 -11.72 -10.63 -20.13
C LEU A 419 -12.01 -9.42 -19.23
N ALA A 420 -12.92 -9.56 -18.26
CA ALA A 420 -13.17 -8.52 -17.27
C ALA A 420 -11.91 -8.23 -16.42
N ILE A 421 -11.22 -9.27 -15.98
CA ILE A 421 -9.93 -9.17 -15.28
C ILE A 421 -8.87 -8.52 -16.19
N ALA A 422 -8.79 -8.93 -17.46
CA ALA A 422 -7.85 -8.34 -18.41
C ALA A 422 -8.08 -6.83 -18.58
N ARG A 423 -9.34 -6.39 -18.70
CA ARG A 423 -9.69 -4.97 -18.80
C ARG A 423 -9.32 -4.20 -17.52
N SER A 424 -9.65 -4.71 -16.34
CA SER A 424 -9.30 -4.07 -15.07
C SER A 424 -7.78 -3.95 -14.91
N ILE A 425 -7.02 -5.00 -15.21
CA ILE A 425 -5.55 -4.95 -15.13
C ILE A 425 -4.99 -3.89 -16.09
N VAL A 426 -5.40 -3.91 -17.35
CA VAL A 426 -4.85 -3.01 -18.37
C VAL A 426 -5.28 -1.56 -18.12
N ALA A 427 -6.58 -1.30 -17.89
CA ALA A 427 -7.12 0.06 -17.82
C ALA A 427 -6.94 0.68 -16.43
N GLU A 428 -7.33 -0.03 -15.35
CA GLU A 428 -7.37 0.56 -14.01
C GLU A 428 -6.00 0.58 -13.35
N LYS A 429 -5.17 -0.49 -13.56
CA LYS A 429 -3.89 -0.62 -12.87
C LYS A 429 -2.69 -0.13 -13.68
N HIS A 430 -2.76 -0.22 -15.00
CA HIS A 430 -1.64 0.16 -15.87
C HIS A 430 -1.93 1.42 -16.69
N GLY A 431 -3.13 2.03 -16.57
CA GLY A 431 -3.47 3.26 -17.31
C GLY A 431 -3.51 3.08 -18.82
N GLY A 432 -3.62 1.83 -19.28
CA GLY A 432 -3.70 1.44 -20.68
C GLY A 432 -5.14 1.33 -21.18
N ARG A 433 -5.31 0.73 -22.35
CA ARG A 433 -6.62 0.36 -22.89
C ARG A 433 -6.55 -0.99 -23.60
N ILE A 434 -7.68 -1.70 -23.64
CA ILE A 434 -7.86 -2.94 -24.38
C ILE A 434 -8.99 -2.75 -25.39
N GLU A 435 -8.72 -3.14 -26.64
CA GLU A 435 -9.68 -3.05 -27.74
C GLU A 435 -9.92 -4.44 -28.30
N VAL A 436 -11.12 -4.68 -28.83
CA VAL A 436 -11.49 -5.92 -29.51
C VAL A 436 -12.04 -5.62 -30.90
N HIS A 437 -11.54 -6.33 -31.88
CA HIS A 437 -12.09 -6.35 -33.24
C HIS A 437 -12.35 -7.80 -33.65
N SER A 438 -13.56 -8.11 -34.06
CA SER A 438 -13.91 -9.49 -34.40
C SER A 438 -14.92 -9.56 -35.53
N VAL A 439 -14.74 -10.58 -36.39
CA VAL A 439 -15.66 -10.90 -37.46
C VAL A 439 -16.01 -12.39 -37.38
N VAL A 440 -17.29 -12.69 -37.29
CA VAL A 440 -17.78 -14.09 -37.20
C VAL A 440 -17.28 -14.89 -38.38
N GLY A 441 -16.72 -16.08 -38.13
CA GLY A 441 -16.13 -16.98 -39.11
C GLY A 441 -14.73 -16.58 -39.61
N THR A 442 -14.22 -15.41 -39.24
CA THR A 442 -12.89 -14.92 -39.66
C THR A 442 -11.90 -14.98 -38.49
N GLY A 443 -12.31 -14.53 -37.28
CA GLY A 443 -11.48 -14.54 -36.07
C GLY A 443 -11.64 -13.28 -35.25
N THR A 444 -10.77 -13.17 -34.22
CA THR A 444 -10.78 -12.06 -33.24
C THR A 444 -9.37 -11.50 -33.06
N THR A 445 -9.29 -10.18 -32.93
CA THR A 445 -8.07 -9.46 -32.52
C THR A 445 -8.33 -8.68 -31.25
N PHE A 446 -7.55 -8.97 -30.22
CA PHE A 446 -7.44 -8.14 -29.03
C PHE A 446 -6.18 -7.29 -29.13
N THR A 447 -6.32 -5.98 -28.88
CA THR A 447 -5.20 -5.04 -28.93
C THR A 447 -5.08 -4.33 -27.57
N LEU A 448 -3.90 -4.43 -26.98
CA LEU A 448 -3.53 -3.78 -25.73
C LEU A 448 -2.68 -2.56 -26.06
N HIS A 449 -2.97 -1.43 -25.41
CA HIS A 449 -2.15 -0.22 -25.47
C HIS A 449 -1.68 0.08 -24.04
N LEU A 450 -0.38 0.11 -23.82
CA LEU A 450 0.24 0.31 -22.52
C LEU A 450 1.20 1.50 -22.55
N PRO A 451 1.14 2.44 -21.59
CA PRO A 451 2.13 3.50 -21.48
C PRO A 451 3.48 2.94 -21.01
N VAL A 452 4.57 3.39 -21.61
CA VAL A 452 5.95 2.96 -21.24
C VAL A 452 6.29 3.34 -19.81
N GLY A 453 5.91 4.55 -19.39
CA GLY A 453 6.17 5.08 -18.04
C GLY A 453 5.29 4.51 -16.92
N GLY A 454 4.32 3.66 -17.25
CA GLY A 454 3.34 3.15 -16.27
C GLY A 454 2.26 4.17 -15.90
N HIS A 455 1.36 3.78 -14.99
CA HIS A 455 0.33 4.67 -14.48
C HIS A 455 0.93 5.62 -13.44
N SER A 456 1.16 6.90 -13.79
CA SER A 456 1.44 7.92 -12.77
C SER A 456 0.14 8.20 -12.01
N ALA A 457 0.07 7.80 -10.75
CA ALA A 457 -1.03 8.13 -9.81
C ALA A 457 -1.00 9.64 -9.46
N SER A 458 -0.96 10.53 -10.45
CA SER A 458 -1.08 11.98 -10.27
C SER A 458 -2.38 12.46 -10.87
N GLY A 459 -3.46 12.46 -10.06
CA GLY A 459 -4.77 12.96 -10.50
C GLY A 459 -5.92 12.66 -9.56
N ALA A 460 -5.68 12.65 -8.25
CA ALA A 460 -6.74 12.84 -7.28
C ALA A 460 -6.46 14.14 -6.52
N GLN A 461 -6.95 15.27 -7.10
CA GLN A 461 -7.23 16.49 -6.36
C GLN A 461 -8.64 16.47 -5.83
#